data_9bbcf4e0c7eb7cf9aef83011a576ad50
#
_entry.id   9bbcf4e0c7eb7cf9aef83011a576ad50
#
_cell.length_a   1.000
_cell.length_b   1.000
_cell.length_c   1.000
_cell.angle_alpha   90.00
_cell.angle_beta   90.00
_cell.angle_gamma   90.00
#
_symmetry.space_group_name_H-M   'P 1'
#
loop_
_entity.id
_entity.type
_entity.pdbx_description
1 polymer ?
#
loop_
_entity_poly.entity_id
_entity_poly.type
_entity_poly.pdbx_seq_one_letter_code
_entity_poly.pdbx_strand_id
1 'polypeptide(L)'
;MHFKWNYTPPTTEQSNAAKELGDKLGMSPTLASLLIRRGITTESAAKRFFRPQLADLINPFLMKDMDAAVDRLNDAMGHKERILVYGDYDVDGCTAVALVYKFLRQFYS
;
A
#
# COMPACT_ATOMS: atom_id res chain seq x y z
N MET A 1 -32.30 -1.28 16.40
CA MET A 1 -31.06 -1.94 15.99
C MET A 1 -30.14 -1.97 17.20
N HIS A 2 -29.75 -3.16 17.70
CA HIS A 2 -28.89 -3.27 18.89
C HIS A 2 -27.48 -3.57 18.43
N PHE A 3 -26.52 -2.69 18.71
CA PHE A 3 -25.11 -2.89 18.44
C PHE A 3 -24.44 -3.53 19.67
N LYS A 4 -23.69 -4.60 19.45
CA LYS A 4 -22.85 -5.22 20.48
C LYS A 4 -21.39 -4.93 20.18
N TRP A 5 -20.71 -4.28 21.11
CA TRP A 5 -19.27 -4.10 21.03
C TRP A 5 -18.57 -5.44 21.24
N ASN A 6 -17.76 -5.85 20.28
CA ASN A 6 -16.90 -7.02 20.39
C ASN A 6 -15.46 -6.55 20.63
N TYR A 7 -15.09 -6.48 21.90
CA TYR A 7 -13.75 -6.07 22.30
C TYR A 7 -12.97 -7.29 22.80
N THR A 8 -11.83 -7.56 22.17
CA THR A 8 -10.86 -8.55 22.63
C THR A 8 -9.74 -7.83 23.34
N PRO A 9 -9.57 -7.99 24.65
CA PRO A 9 -8.48 -7.36 25.39
C PRO A 9 -7.12 -7.86 24.87
N PRO A 10 -6.06 -7.04 24.92
CA PRO A 10 -4.72 -7.48 24.58
C PRO A 10 -4.21 -8.51 25.59
N THR A 11 -3.40 -9.45 25.13
CA THR A 11 -2.67 -10.36 26.04
C THR A 11 -1.64 -9.59 26.86
N THR A 12 -1.14 -10.22 27.93
CA THR A 12 -0.06 -9.63 28.74
C THR A 12 1.18 -9.32 27.90
N GLU A 13 1.53 -10.21 26.99
CA GLU A 13 2.64 -10.05 26.05
C GLU A 13 2.43 -8.83 25.13
N GLN A 14 1.25 -8.72 24.52
CA GLN A 14 0.88 -7.58 23.68
C GLN A 14 0.90 -6.26 24.48
N SER A 15 0.46 -6.29 25.73
CA SER A 15 0.46 -5.11 26.60
C SER A 15 1.87 -4.65 26.93
N ASN A 16 2.78 -5.59 27.23
CA ASN A 16 4.18 -5.30 27.49
C ASN A 16 4.89 -4.76 26.23
N ALA A 17 4.67 -5.38 25.08
CA ALA A 17 5.18 -4.91 23.79
C ALA A 17 4.67 -3.51 23.44
N ALA A 18 3.39 -3.23 23.73
CA ALA A 18 2.82 -1.91 23.50
C ALA A 18 3.44 -0.83 24.41
N LYS A 19 3.71 -1.16 25.67
CA LYS A 19 4.39 -0.26 26.58
C LYS A 19 5.81 0.04 26.09
N GLU A 20 6.58 -0.99 25.78
CA GLU A 20 7.96 -0.84 25.29
C GLU A 20 8.03 -0.02 23.98
N LEU A 21 7.14 -0.32 23.02
CA LEU A 21 7.06 0.42 21.78
C LEU A 21 6.63 1.88 22.01
N GLY A 22 5.68 2.09 22.92
CA GLY A 22 5.21 3.42 23.30
C GLY A 22 6.33 4.27 23.91
N ASP A 23 7.11 3.72 24.81
CA ASP A 23 8.26 4.39 25.43
C ASP A 23 9.30 4.79 24.36
N LYS A 24 9.61 3.90 23.41
CA LYS A 24 10.56 4.18 22.30
C LYS A 24 10.08 5.27 21.35
N LEU A 25 8.77 5.36 21.14
CA LEU A 25 8.17 6.29 20.17
C LEU A 25 7.66 7.60 20.82
N GLY A 26 7.71 7.70 22.14
CA GLY A 26 7.15 8.83 22.89
C GLY A 26 5.62 8.92 22.76
N MET A 27 4.93 7.78 22.66
CA MET A 27 3.47 7.73 22.52
C MET A 27 2.81 6.95 23.65
N SER A 28 1.50 7.17 23.86
CA SER A 28 0.76 6.45 24.88
C SER A 28 0.71 4.95 24.58
N PRO A 29 0.73 4.08 25.63
CA PRO A 29 0.60 2.64 25.46
C PRO A 29 -0.67 2.22 24.71
N THR A 30 -1.75 3.01 24.84
CA THR A 30 -3.01 2.77 24.11
C THR A 30 -2.83 2.91 22.62
N LEU A 31 -2.16 3.95 22.13
CA LEU A 31 -1.84 4.13 20.71
C LEU A 31 -0.86 3.06 20.22
N ALA A 32 0.17 2.75 21.01
CA ALA A 32 1.12 1.69 20.70
C ALA A 32 0.41 0.32 20.58
N SER A 33 -0.59 0.04 21.41
CA SER A 33 -1.37 -1.21 21.33
C SER A 33 -2.12 -1.35 20.02
N LEU A 34 -2.57 -0.25 19.42
CA LEU A 34 -3.20 -0.28 18.09
C LEU A 34 -2.22 -0.64 16.98
N LEU A 35 -0.96 -0.21 17.10
CA LEU A 35 0.12 -0.61 16.19
C LEU A 35 0.44 -2.09 16.31
N ILE A 36 0.62 -2.58 17.54
CA ILE A 36 0.89 -4.00 17.84
C ILE A 36 -0.22 -4.88 17.25
N ARG A 37 -1.48 -4.51 17.41
CA ARG A 37 -2.64 -5.25 16.83
C ARG A 37 -2.65 -5.25 15.30
N ARG A 38 -1.96 -4.32 14.65
CA ARG A 38 -1.77 -4.28 13.19
C ARG A 38 -0.48 -4.96 12.73
N GLY A 39 0.24 -5.64 13.62
CA GLY A 39 1.50 -6.30 13.31
C GLY A 39 2.70 -5.35 13.22
N ILE A 40 2.53 -4.08 13.62
CA ILE A 40 3.61 -3.10 13.65
C ILE A 40 4.26 -3.18 15.03
N THR A 41 5.30 -4.00 15.16
CA THR A 41 5.90 -4.38 16.43
C THR A 41 7.26 -3.73 16.70
N THR A 42 7.84 -3.07 15.70
CA THR A 42 9.17 -2.45 15.80
C THR A 42 9.12 -0.94 15.61
N GLU A 43 10.06 -0.24 16.22
CA GLU A 43 10.21 1.22 16.07
C GLU A 43 10.40 1.61 14.60
N SER A 44 11.22 0.87 13.84
CA SER A 44 11.45 1.15 12.42
C SER A 44 10.21 0.96 11.57
N ALA A 45 9.41 -0.08 11.83
CA ALA A 45 8.14 -0.30 11.14
C ALA A 45 7.12 0.81 11.47
N ALA A 46 7.06 1.25 12.73
CA ALA A 46 6.20 2.34 13.15
C ALA A 46 6.61 3.67 12.50
N LYS A 47 7.91 3.97 12.44
CA LYS A 47 8.42 5.17 11.76
C LYS A 47 8.05 5.18 10.28
N ARG A 48 8.20 4.06 9.57
CA ARG A 48 7.77 3.93 8.16
C ARG A 48 6.26 4.08 8.00
N PHE A 49 5.49 3.51 8.92
CA PHE A 49 4.03 3.64 8.88
C PHE A 49 3.55 5.09 9.00
N PHE A 50 4.16 5.87 9.89
CA PHE A 50 3.77 7.28 10.09
C PHE A 50 4.43 8.26 9.11
N ARG A 51 5.56 7.90 8.52
CA ARG A 51 6.32 8.75 7.60
C ARG A 51 6.77 7.94 6.38
N PRO A 52 5.81 7.51 5.53
CA PRO A 52 6.15 6.74 4.33
C PRO A 52 7.03 7.57 3.39
N GLN A 53 8.00 6.92 2.78
CA GLN A 53 8.91 7.51 1.80
C GLN A 53 8.68 6.84 0.45
N LEU A 54 9.01 7.53 -0.64
CA LEU A 54 8.96 6.91 -1.98
C LEU A 54 9.89 5.68 -2.08
N ALA A 55 11.00 5.68 -1.32
CA ALA A 55 11.90 4.55 -1.24
C ALA A 55 11.29 3.30 -0.56
N ASP A 56 10.18 3.46 0.17
CA ASP A 56 9.45 2.35 0.79
C ASP A 56 8.48 1.65 -0.18
N LEU A 57 8.33 2.17 -1.40
CA LEU A 57 7.51 1.55 -2.43
C LEU A 57 8.10 0.21 -2.84
N ILE A 58 7.22 -0.78 -2.96
CA ILE A 58 7.60 -2.11 -3.41
C ILE A 58 7.94 -2.04 -4.90
N ASN A 59 9.02 -2.72 -5.30
CA ASN A 59 9.38 -2.82 -6.71
C ASN A 59 8.22 -3.48 -7.50
N PRO A 60 7.64 -2.79 -8.51
CA PRO A 60 6.49 -3.31 -9.27
C PRO A 60 6.81 -4.60 -10.03
N PHE A 61 8.08 -4.87 -10.36
CA PHE A 61 8.50 -6.12 -10.99
C PHE A 61 8.43 -7.36 -10.08
N LEU A 62 8.11 -7.18 -8.80
CA LEU A 62 7.72 -8.30 -7.93
C LEU A 62 6.27 -8.77 -8.15
N MET A 63 5.46 -8.01 -8.89
CA MET A 63 4.14 -8.48 -9.31
C MET A 63 4.28 -9.57 -10.36
N LYS A 64 3.45 -10.59 -10.23
CA LYS A 64 3.41 -11.69 -11.21
C LYS A 64 3.16 -11.13 -12.62
N ASP A 65 3.92 -11.61 -13.58
CA ASP A 65 3.81 -11.28 -15.01
C ASP A 65 4.02 -9.79 -15.36
N MET A 66 4.61 -8.98 -14.46
CA MET A 66 4.88 -7.57 -14.74
C MET A 66 5.89 -7.40 -15.89
N ASP A 67 6.94 -8.22 -15.93
CA ASP A 67 7.93 -8.23 -17.02
C ASP A 67 7.23 -8.50 -18.36
N ALA A 68 6.43 -9.56 -18.43
CA ALA A 68 5.69 -9.91 -19.65
C ALA A 68 4.71 -8.81 -20.10
N ALA A 69 4.06 -8.12 -19.15
CA ALA A 69 3.17 -7.02 -19.45
C ALA A 69 3.92 -5.81 -20.01
N VAL A 70 5.08 -5.48 -19.45
CA VAL A 70 5.93 -4.38 -19.93
C VAL A 70 6.49 -4.70 -21.31
N ASP A 71 7.01 -5.91 -21.52
CA ASP A 71 7.53 -6.36 -22.82
C ASP A 71 6.42 -6.31 -23.90
N ARG A 72 5.21 -6.80 -23.57
CA ARG A 72 4.08 -6.77 -24.51
C ARG A 72 3.65 -5.33 -24.86
N LEU A 73 3.69 -4.39 -23.91
CA LEU A 73 3.42 -2.98 -24.18
C LEU A 73 4.50 -2.36 -25.09
N ASN A 74 5.76 -2.66 -24.84
CA ASN A 74 6.87 -2.20 -25.69
C ASN A 74 6.73 -2.72 -27.12
N ASP A 75 6.39 -3.99 -27.30
CA ASP A 75 6.13 -4.59 -28.61
C ASP A 75 4.97 -3.91 -29.32
N ALA A 76 3.86 -3.69 -28.61
CA ALA A 76 2.70 -3.01 -29.17
C ALA A 76 3.03 -1.59 -29.65
N MET A 77 3.80 -0.84 -28.86
CA MET A 77 4.26 0.49 -29.27
C MET A 77 5.21 0.43 -30.46
N GLY A 78 6.14 -0.52 -30.48
CA GLY A 78 7.09 -0.73 -31.58
C GLY A 78 6.40 -1.07 -32.92
N HIS A 79 5.34 -1.86 -32.86
CA HIS A 79 4.54 -2.27 -34.03
C HIS A 79 3.39 -1.30 -34.35
N LYS A 80 3.24 -0.19 -33.62
CA LYS A 80 2.15 0.79 -33.76
C LYS A 80 0.76 0.17 -33.62
N GLU A 81 0.62 -0.78 -32.71
CA GLU A 81 -0.66 -1.41 -32.43
C GLU A 81 -1.57 -0.47 -31.61
N ARG A 82 -2.87 -0.66 -31.74
CA ARG A 82 -3.83 0.10 -30.92
C ARG A 82 -3.85 -0.45 -29.50
N ILE A 83 -3.58 0.41 -28.53
CA ILE A 83 -3.60 0.07 -27.10
C ILE A 83 -4.88 0.63 -26.48
N LEU A 84 -5.67 -0.23 -25.87
CA LEU A 84 -6.84 0.14 -25.09
C LEU A 84 -6.51 0.09 -23.60
N VAL A 85 -6.65 1.21 -22.90
CA VAL A 85 -6.58 1.26 -21.45
C VAL A 85 -8.02 1.21 -20.91
N TYR A 86 -8.33 0.13 -20.21
CA TYR A 86 -9.67 -0.10 -19.65
C TYR A 86 -9.59 -0.23 -18.13
N GLY A 87 -10.55 0.35 -17.42
CA GLY A 87 -10.67 0.26 -15.96
C GLY A 87 -12.13 0.37 -15.54
N ASP A 88 -12.36 0.16 -14.25
CA ASP A 88 -13.69 0.28 -13.66
C ASP A 88 -14.14 1.75 -13.60
N TYR A 89 -15.43 1.96 -13.39
CA TYR A 89 -16.08 3.29 -13.39
C TYR A 89 -15.97 4.01 -12.04
N ASP A 90 -15.45 3.39 -11.01
CA ASP A 90 -15.21 4.02 -9.71
C ASP A 90 -14.01 5.00 -9.73
N VAL A 91 -13.77 5.67 -8.61
CA VAL A 91 -12.79 6.76 -8.55
C VAL A 91 -11.36 6.26 -8.80
N ASP A 92 -10.99 5.11 -8.26
CA ASP A 92 -9.65 4.55 -8.43
C ASP A 92 -9.46 3.97 -9.82
N GLY A 93 -10.46 3.29 -10.39
CA GLY A 93 -10.44 2.81 -11.77
C GLY A 93 -10.29 3.95 -12.79
N CYS A 94 -11.12 4.99 -12.69
CA CYS A 94 -11.03 6.16 -13.56
C CYS A 94 -9.68 6.88 -13.41
N THR A 95 -9.16 7.00 -12.19
CA THR A 95 -7.88 7.64 -11.92
C THR A 95 -6.72 6.83 -12.50
N ALA A 96 -6.75 5.51 -12.35
CA ALA A 96 -5.74 4.61 -12.90
C ALA A 96 -5.71 4.67 -14.43
N VAL A 97 -6.88 4.62 -15.08
CA VAL A 97 -6.98 4.78 -16.54
C VAL A 97 -6.41 6.13 -17.00
N ALA A 98 -6.79 7.22 -16.34
CA ALA A 98 -6.32 8.54 -16.69
C ALA A 98 -4.79 8.68 -16.52
N LEU A 99 -4.23 8.08 -15.46
CA LEU A 99 -2.79 8.08 -15.20
C LEU A 99 -2.02 7.33 -16.28
N VAL A 100 -2.41 6.08 -16.56
CA VAL A 100 -1.74 5.23 -17.57
C VAL A 100 -1.89 5.85 -18.96
N TYR A 101 -3.09 6.31 -19.33
CA TYR A 101 -3.32 6.97 -20.60
C TYR A 101 -2.44 8.21 -20.80
N LYS A 102 -2.41 9.12 -19.80
CA LYS A 102 -1.58 10.33 -19.85
C LYS A 102 -0.09 10.00 -19.92
N PHE A 103 0.34 8.96 -19.20
CA PHE A 103 1.72 8.51 -19.25
C PHE A 103 2.10 7.99 -20.63
N LEU A 104 1.33 7.06 -21.19
CA LEU A 104 1.60 6.51 -22.51
C LEU A 104 1.58 7.58 -23.61
N ARG A 105 0.67 8.56 -23.53
CA ARG A 105 0.56 9.68 -24.49
C ARG A 105 1.79 10.60 -24.55
N GLN A 106 2.74 10.49 -23.63
CA GLN A 106 3.98 11.28 -23.67
C GLN A 106 4.95 10.78 -24.76
N PHE A 107 4.87 9.53 -25.15
CA PHE A 107 5.78 8.89 -26.09
C PHE A 107 5.10 7.96 -27.12
N TYR A 108 3.80 7.80 -27.03
CA TYR A 108 3.01 6.99 -27.95
C TYR A 108 1.69 7.70 -28.35
N SER A 109 1.44 7.85 -29.65
CA SER A 109 0.27 8.56 -30.20
C SER A 109 -0.42 7.74 -31.30
#